data_269a1544a62d176998bbcd6d97a21fc9
#
_entry.id   269a1544a62d176998bbcd6d97a21fc9
#
_cell.length_a   1.000
_cell.length_b   1.000
_cell.length_c   1.000
_cell.angle_alpha   90.00
_cell.angle_beta   90.00
_cell.angle_gamma   90.00
#
_symmetry.space_group_name_H-M   'P 1'
#
loop_
_entity.id
_entity.type
_entity.pdbx_description
1 polymer ?
#
loop_
_entity_poly.entity_id
_entity_poly.type
_entity_poly.pdbx_seq_one_letter_code
_entity_poly.pdbx_strand_id
1 'polypeptide(L)'
;MTQTVYFGTYTRRDSKGIYKADFNSNKGTLENLTLVAEEPSPTYLAFDKAGHLYSVGAKDGQGGIAAFDQAGQLLNHVVEEGAPLCYVAVDEERNLVYGANYHKGQVLVYKRLADGGLELADSASHQGQGLHTNQASAHVHYADLTPDQYLITCDLGTDEVTTYDVAADGKITPLDTYKCAAGAGARHIVFHHHYKIAYLICELNSTIEVLIYDGVGHFEHLQTISTLPEDFEGANGTAAIRLSADGKFLYGSNRGHDSLAVYKILADGSLELIQIAPTNGQNPRDFNITPDQNHIIAVHQDSDNATIFKRDAESGKLTEISHDFYVPEAVCVTFK
;
A
#
# COMPACT_ATOMS: atom_id res chain seq x y z
N MET A 1 -19.32 -10.11 -14.01
CA MET A 1 -18.10 -10.05 -14.85
C MET A 1 -17.00 -10.74 -14.08
N THR A 2 -16.01 -11.31 -14.78
CA THR A 2 -14.81 -11.87 -14.14
C THR A 2 -13.68 -10.86 -14.25
N GLN A 3 -12.98 -10.61 -13.16
CA GLN A 3 -11.83 -9.72 -13.07
C GLN A 3 -10.65 -10.52 -12.54
N THR A 4 -9.44 -10.26 -13.05
CA THR A 4 -8.25 -10.92 -12.52
C THR A 4 -7.71 -10.12 -11.35
N VAL A 5 -7.54 -10.76 -10.21
CA VAL A 5 -6.91 -10.21 -9.01
C VAL A 5 -5.54 -10.86 -8.79
N TYR A 6 -4.55 -10.07 -8.39
CA TYR A 6 -3.19 -10.51 -8.12
C TYR A 6 -2.87 -10.38 -6.64
N PHE A 7 -2.07 -11.32 -6.13
CA PHE A 7 -1.66 -11.39 -4.74
C PHE A 7 -0.13 -11.40 -4.65
N GLY A 8 0.40 -10.44 -3.90
CA GLY A 8 1.76 -10.46 -3.40
C GLY A 8 1.82 -11.12 -2.03
N THR A 9 2.85 -11.90 -1.79
CA THR A 9 2.89 -12.78 -0.62
C THR A 9 4.23 -12.71 0.10
N TYR A 10 4.28 -13.13 1.37
CA TYR A 10 5.51 -13.68 1.91
C TYR A 10 5.73 -15.10 1.36
N THR A 11 6.96 -15.61 1.48
CA THR A 11 7.30 -16.99 1.09
C THR A 11 8.02 -17.69 2.26
N ARG A 12 7.43 -17.55 3.44
CA ARG A 12 8.02 -18.08 4.69
C ARG A 12 7.52 -19.48 5.03
N ARG A 13 6.37 -19.87 4.47
CA ARG A 13 5.69 -21.14 4.70
C ARG A 13 5.38 -21.85 3.37
N ASP A 14 4.15 -21.69 2.88
CA ASP A 14 3.61 -22.46 1.73
C ASP A 14 3.61 -21.69 0.42
N SER A 15 3.67 -20.36 0.47
CA SER A 15 3.70 -19.53 -0.73
C SER A 15 5.03 -19.67 -1.48
N LYS A 16 4.95 -19.55 -2.81
CA LYS A 16 6.10 -19.59 -3.72
C LYS A 16 6.36 -18.27 -4.44
N GLY A 17 5.49 -17.28 -4.27
CA GLY A 17 5.68 -16.03 -4.97
C GLY A 17 4.38 -15.27 -5.27
N ILE A 18 4.23 -14.84 -6.51
CA ILE A 18 3.10 -14.03 -6.98
C ILE A 18 1.98 -14.94 -7.48
N TYR A 19 0.77 -14.73 -6.99
CA TYR A 19 -0.41 -15.47 -7.42
C TYR A 19 -1.44 -14.58 -8.11
N LYS A 20 -2.36 -15.20 -8.85
CA LYS A 20 -3.58 -14.58 -9.35
C LYS A 20 -4.77 -15.50 -9.18
N ALA A 21 -5.97 -14.91 -9.12
CA ALA A 21 -7.24 -15.61 -9.12
C ALA A 21 -8.28 -14.87 -9.97
N ASP A 22 -9.36 -15.55 -10.29
CA ASP A 22 -10.53 -15.00 -10.95
C ASP A 22 -11.54 -14.52 -9.90
N PHE A 23 -11.84 -13.22 -9.89
CA PHE A 23 -12.90 -12.65 -9.08
C PHE A 23 -14.20 -12.52 -9.90
N ASN A 24 -15.25 -13.18 -9.48
CA ASN A 24 -16.59 -13.08 -10.06
C ASN A 24 -17.41 -12.02 -9.33
N SER A 25 -17.50 -10.82 -9.90
CA SER A 25 -18.20 -9.68 -9.26
C SER A 25 -19.71 -9.90 -9.07
N ASN A 26 -20.36 -10.75 -9.89
CA ASN A 26 -21.78 -11.03 -9.74
C ASN A 26 -22.09 -11.96 -8.55
N LYS A 27 -21.15 -12.85 -8.22
CA LYS A 27 -21.28 -13.83 -7.12
C LYS A 27 -20.54 -13.38 -5.85
N GLY A 28 -19.57 -12.46 -5.98
CA GLY A 28 -18.65 -12.11 -4.88
C GLY A 28 -17.77 -13.30 -4.49
N THR A 29 -17.23 -14.06 -5.47
CA THR A 29 -16.39 -15.24 -5.23
C THR A 29 -15.05 -15.13 -5.92
N LEU A 30 -14.01 -15.68 -5.28
CA LEU A 30 -12.70 -15.92 -5.86
C LEU A 30 -12.59 -17.39 -6.26
N GLU A 31 -12.01 -17.66 -7.42
CA GLU A 31 -11.83 -19.00 -7.97
C GLU A 31 -10.46 -19.09 -8.70
N ASN A 32 -9.98 -20.30 -8.96
CA ASN A 32 -8.84 -20.56 -9.83
C ASN A 32 -7.51 -19.89 -9.40
N LEU A 33 -7.11 -20.03 -8.13
CA LEU A 33 -5.80 -19.56 -7.68
C LEU A 33 -4.69 -20.22 -8.47
N THR A 34 -3.82 -19.42 -9.10
CA THR A 34 -2.68 -19.90 -9.89
C THR A 34 -1.43 -19.11 -9.58
N LEU A 35 -0.28 -19.79 -9.58
CA LEU A 35 1.05 -19.15 -9.48
C LEU A 35 1.35 -18.41 -10.79
N VAL A 36 1.75 -17.15 -10.69
CA VAL A 36 2.17 -16.31 -11.84
C VAL A 36 3.68 -16.37 -12.02
N ALA A 37 4.42 -16.19 -10.91
CA ALA A 37 5.87 -16.21 -10.89
C ALA A 37 6.39 -16.67 -9.52
N GLU A 38 7.46 -17.43 -9.52
CA GLU A 38 8.25 -17.70 -8.31
C GLU A 38 9.13 -16.48 -8.02
N GLU A 39 8.97 -15.91 -6.82
CA GLU A 39 9.77 -14.77 -6.35
C GLU A 39 9.84 -14.79 -4.82
N PRO A 40 11.01 -14.57 -4.21
CA PRO A 40 11.12 -14.51 -2.76
C PRO A 40 10.39 -13.28 -2.17
N SER A 41 9.34 -13.54 -1.40
CA SER A 41 8.57 -12.53 -0.67
C SER A 41 8.19 -11.29 -1.49
N PRO A 42 7.46 -11.43 -2.62
CA PRO A 42 6.99 -10.32 -3.46
C PRO A 42 5.84 -9.59 -2.74
N THR A 43 6.15 -8.88 -1.67
CA THR A 43 5.18 -8.35 -0.70
C THR A 43 4.41 -7.12 -1.18
N TYR A 44 4.80 -6.53 -2.30
CA TYR A 44 4.06 -5.46 -2.96
C TYR A 44 4.18 -5.55 -4.47
N LEU A 45 3.10 -5.20 -5.19
CA LEU A 45 2.96 -5.36 -6.63
C LEU A 45 2.47 -4.07 -7.28
N ALA A 46 3.01 -3.73 -8.46
CA ALA A 46 2.50 -2.65 -9.30
C ALA A 46 2.54 -3.06 -10.77
N PHE A 47 1.56 -2.62 -11.56
CA PHE A 47 1.51 -2.82 -13.01
C PHE A 47 1.69 -1.51 -13.74
N ASP A 48 2.39 -1.55 -14.88
CA ASP A 48 2.35 -0.45 -15.84
C ASP A 48 1.18 -0.63 -16.84
N LYS A 49 0.90 0.43 -17.62
CA LYS A 49 -0.14 0.41 -18.64
C LYS A 49 0.14 -0.57 -19.79
N ALA A 50 1.39 -0.94 -20.01
CA ALA A 50 1.78 -1.98 -20.95
C ALA A 50 1.51 -3.38 -20.42
N GLY A 51 1.32 -3.52 -19.10
CA GLY A 51 1.02 -4.76 -18.41
C GLY A 51 2.24 -5.50 -17.87
N HIS A 52 3.42 -4.86 -17.80
CA HIS A 52 4.54 -5.37 -17.04
C HIS A 52 4.22 -5.32 -15.55
N LEU A 53 4.77 -6.27 -14.81
CA LEU A 53 4.59 -6.39 -13.37
C LEU A 53 5.91 -6.08 -12.67
N TYR A 54 5.85 -5.17 -11.71
CA TYR A 54 6.95 -4.86 -10.81
C TYR A 54 6.60 -5.31 -9.40
N SER A 55 7.54 -5.99 -8.77
CA SER A 55 7.33 -6.48 -7.40
C SER A 55 8.54 -6.20 -6.51
N VAL A 56 8.30 -6.13 -5.22
CA VAL A 56 9.36 -6.39 -4.25
C VAL A 56 10.01 -7.71 -4.60
N GLY A 57 11.35 -7.80 -4.53
CA GLY A 57 12.06 -9.00 -4.94
C GLY A 57 13.41 -9.18 -4.24
N ALA A 58 13.94 -10.37 -4.35
CA ALA A 58 15.25 -10.73 -3.81
C ALA A 58 15.97 -11.75 -4.69
N LYS A 59 17.30 -11.66 -4.75
CA LYS A 59 18.13 -12.58 -5.50
C LYS A 59 19.46 -12.80 -4.79
N ASP A 60 19.89 -14.07 -4.66
CA ASP A 60 21.18 -14.44 -4.09
C ASP A 60 21.46 -13.83 -2.70
N GLY A 61 20.42 -13.69 -1.85
CA GLY A 61 20.52 -13.10 -0.52
C GLY A 61 20.55 -11.56 -0.51
N GLN A 62 20.40 -10.90 -1.65
CA GLN A 62 20.26 -9.46 -1.80
C GLN A 62 18.80 -9.07 -2.00
N GLY A 63 18.40 -7.91 -1.48
CA GLY A 63 17.03 -7.40 -1.59
C GLY A 63 16.91 -6.25 -2.59
N GLY A 64 15.72 -6.07 -3.16
CA GLY A 64 15.43 -5.00 -4.10
C GLY A 64 14.08 -5.16 -4.80
N ILE A 65 14.09 -5.05 -6.12
CA ILE A 65 12.91 -5.08 -7.00
C ILE A 65 13.11 -6.12 -8.12
N ALA A 66 12.02 -6.74 -8.54
CA ALA A 66 11.95 -7.63 -9.69
C ALA A 66 10.98 -7.07 -10.75
N ALA A 67 11.32 -7.22 -12.02
CA ALA A 67 10.49 -6.84 -13.17
C ALA A 67 10.12 -8.07 -13.98
N PHE A 68 8.84 -8.17 -14.36
CA PHE A 68 8.29 -9.28 -15.15
C PHE A 68 7.54 -8.74 -16.38
N ASP A 69 7.56 -9.51 -17.44
CA ASP A 69 6.75 -9.24 -18.63
C ASP A 69 5.26 -9.52 -18.41
N GLN A 70 4.44 -9.27 -19.44
CA GLN A 70 2.99 -9.49 -19.40
C GLN A 70 2.59 -10.95 -19.16
N ALA A 71 3.49 -11.91 -19.47
CA ALA A 71 3.28 -13.34 -19.27
C ALA A 71 3.75 -13.83 -17.89
N GLY A 72 4.35 -12.94 -17.08
CA GLY A 72 4.94 -13.27 -15.78
C GLY A 72 6.35 -13.85 -15.87
N GLN A 73 7.03 -13.68 -17.02
CA GLN A 73 8.42 -14.08 -17.16
C GLN A 73 9.33 -13.00 -16.58
N LEU A 74 10.29 -13.40 -15.76
CA LEU A 74 11.27 -12.49 -15.16
C LEU A 74 12.11 -11.82 -16.26
N LEU A 75 12.12 -10.48 -16.26
CA LEU A 75 12.99 -9.66 -17.11
C LEU A 75 14.34 -9.43 -16.41
N ASN A 76 14.31 -8.83 -15.22
CA ASN A 76 15.51 -8.70 -14.42
C ASN A 76 15.19 -8.42 -12.93
N HIS A 77 16.23 -8.51 -12.11
CA HIS A 77 16.25 -7.96 -10.75
C HIS A 77 17.20 -6.76 -10.69
N VAL A 78 16.85 -5.76 -9.88
CA VAL A 78 17.78 -4.73 -9.41
C VAL A 78 17.86 -4.86 -7.90
N VAL A 79 18.94 -5.42 -7.41
CA VAL A 79 19.14 -5.78 -6.00
C VAL A 79 20.44 -5.21 -5.44
N GLU A 80 20.48 -5.03 -4.15
CA GLU A 80 21.65 -4.60 -3.38
C GLU A 80 21.74 -5.36 -2.06
N GLU A 81 22.86 -5.30 -1.36
CA GLU A 81 23.03 -5.92 -0.05
C GLU A 81 22.00 -5.40 0.95
N GLY A 82 21.34 -6.30 1.66
CA GLY A 82 20.35 -6.03 2.70
C GLY A 82 18.94 -6.51 2.35
N ALA A 83 17.96 -6.02 3.11
CA ALA A 83 16.56 -6.43 2.99
C ALA A 83 15.91 -5.90 1.70
N PRO A 84 14.91 -6.61 1.16
CA PRO A 84 14.13 -6.16 0.02
C PRO A 84 13.30 -4.90 0.35
N LEU A 85 12.73 -4.31 -0.70
CA LEU A 85 11.77 -3.22 -0.58
C LEU A 85 10.52 -3.68 0.19
N CYS A 86 9.64 -2.73 0.52
CA CYS A 86 8.30 -3.00 1.09
C CYS A 86 7.17 -2.36 0.28
N TYR A 87 7.50 -1.49 -0.67
CA TYR A 87 6.55 -0.81 -1.55
C TYR A 87 7.15 -0.60 -2.94
N VAL A 88 6.30 -0.66 -3.97
CA VAL A 88 6.63 -0.29 -5.35
C VAL A 88 5.47 0.47 -5.99
N ALA A 89 5.78 1.50 -6.80
CA ALA A 89 4.82 2.27 -7.58
C ALA A 89 5.37 2.62 -8.97
N VAL A 90 4.47 2.85 -9.93
CA VAL A 90 4.83 3.15 -11.33
C VAL A 90 4.49 4.59 -11.67
N ASP A 91 5.46 5.31 -12.18
CA ASP A 91 5.29 6.61 -12.83
C ASP A 91 5.26 6.43 -14.36
N GLU A 92 4.07 6.51 -14.89
CA GLU A 92 3.87 6.34 -16.34
C GLU A 92 4.36 7.52 -17.16
N GLU A 93 4.35 8.73 -16.60
CA GLU A 93 4.70 9.94 -17.34
C GLU A 93 6.19 10.07 -17.53
N ARG A 94 6.98 9.75 -16.49
CA ARG A 94 8.44 9.83 -16.51
C ARG A 94 9.11 8.51 -16.89
N ASN A 95 8.33 7.44 -17.08
CA ASN A 95 8.85 6.09 -17.34
C ASN A 95 9.74 5.58 -16.20
N LEU A 96 9.29 5.80 -14.95
CA LEU A 96 10.00 5.43 -13.73
C LEU A 96 9.21 4.41 -12.90
N VAL A 97 9.90 3.78 -11.96
CA VAL A 97 9.33 2.99 -10.87
C VAL A 97 9.97 3.45 -9.57
N TYR A 98 9.15 3.64 -8.53
CA TYR A 98 9.61 4.01 -7.19
C TYR A 98 9.56 2.82 -6.25
N GLY A 99 10.49 2.76 -5.32
CA GLY A 99 10.53 1.75 -4.28
C GLY A 99 10.84 2.35 -2.92
N ALA A 100 10.21 1.81 -1.87
CA ALA A 100 10.53 2.12 -0.48
C ALA A 100 11.24 0.95 0.17
N ASN A 101 12.35 1.21 0.87
CA ASN A 101 13.07 0.22 1.67
C ASN A 101 12.94 0.55 3.15
N TYR A 102 12.09 -0.20 3.83
CA TYR A 102 11.82 -0.05 5.26
C TYR A 102 13.06 -0.22 6.12
N HIS A 103 13.86 -1.27 5.88
CA HIS A 103 14.98 -1.61 6.73
C HIS A 103 16.17 -0.67 6.59
N LYS A 104 16.30 -0.04 5.42
CA LYS A 104 17.39 0.93 5.16
C LYS A 104 16.95 2.39 5.31
N GLY A 105 15.64 2.64 5.48
CA GLY A 105 15.11 4.01 5.48
C GLY A 105 15.37 4.74 4.16
N GLN A 106 15.16 4.06 3.02
CA GLN A 106 15.50 4.59 1.70
C GLN A 106 14.30 4.66 0.77
N VAL A 107 14.30 5.67 -0.08
CA VAL A 107 13.51 5.71 -1.31
C VAL A 107 14.45 5.48 -2.50
N LEU A 108 14.02 4.65 -3.47
CA LEU A 108 14.78 4.32 -4.67
C LEU A 108 13.96 4.66 -5.91
N VAL A 109 14.64 5.12 -6.95
CA VAL A 109 14.06 5.45 -8.26
C VAL A 109 14.71 4.60 -9.33
N TYR A 110 13.89 3.94 -10.12
CA TYR A 110 14.34 3.08 -11.22
C TYR A 110 13.81 3.61 -12.55
N LYS A 111 14.63 3.56 -13.61
CA LYS A 111 14.18 3.75 -14.99
C LYS A 111 13.64 2.46 -15.56
N ARG A 112 12.54 2.53 -16.29
CA ARG A 112 12.04 1.42 -17.09
C ARG A 112 12.80 1.35 -18.42
N LEU A 113 13.33 0.18 -18.73
CA LEU A 113 14.00 -0.13 -19.98
C LEU A 113 12.96 -0.39 -21.10
N ALA A 114 13.40 -0.45 -22.35
CA ALA A 114 12.51 -0.64 -23.51
C ALA A 114 11.77 -2.00 -23.50
N ASP A 115 12.32 -3.00 -22.83
CA ASP A 115 11.72 -4.33 -22.66
C ASP A 115 10.86 -4.47 -21.40
N GLY A 116 10.74 -3.40 -20.60
CA GLY A 116 10.06 -3.39 -19.30
C GLY A 116 10.96 -3.73 -18.10
N GLY A 117 12.23 -4.09 -18.31
CA GLY A 117 13.21 -4.24 -17.27
C GLY A 117 13.54 -2.92 -16.56
N LEU A 118 14.34 -2.98 -15.49
CA LEU A 118 14.66 -1.83 -14.64
C LEU A 118 16.17 -1.60 -14.53
N GLU A 119 16.55 -0.32 -14.34
CA GLU A 119 17.87 0.09 -13.88
C GLU A 119 17.74 1.15 -12.79
N LEU A 120 18.65 1.15 -11.80
CA LEU A 120 18.66 2.16 -10.73
C LEU A 120 19.03 3.53 -11.32
N ALA A 121 18.23 4.55 -11.03
CA ALA A 121 18.45 5.93 -11.46
C ALA A 121 18.98 6.81 -10.33
N ASP A 122 18.33 6.73 -9.15
CA ASP A 122 18.67 7.54 -7.98
C ASP A 122 18.17 6.89 -6.69
N SER A 123 18.65 7.38 -5.55
CA SER A 123 18.15 6.98 -4.22
C SER A 123 18.39 8.09 -3.20
N ALA A 124 17.54 8.16 -2.19
CA ALA A 124 17.75 9.02 -1.03
C ALA A 124 17.55 8.22 0.27
N SER A 125 18.42 8.47 1.25
CA SER A 125 18.36 7.85 2.58
C SER A 125 17.84 8.85 3.59
N HIS A 126 16.80 8.48 4.32
CA HIS A 126 16.31 9.23 5.46
C HIS A 126 17.17 8.97 6.69
N GLN A 127 17.20 9.92 7.61
CA GLN A 127 17.94 9.85 8.86
C GLN A 127 17.07 10.30 10.01
N GLY A 128 17.21 9.66 11.15
CA GLY A 128 16.49 10.03 12.35
C GLY A 128 15.89 8.83 13.07
N GLN A 129 15.12 9.14 14.12
CA GLN A 129 14.44 8.17 14.96
C GLN A 129 13.21 8.83 15.58
N GLY A 130 12.25 8.03 16.04
CA GLY A 130 11.06 8.48 16.75
C GLY A 130 11.02 8.02 18.21
N LEU A 131 9.86 8.18 18.83
CA LEU A 131 9.67 7.85 20.26
C LEU A 131 9.27 6.39 20.52
N HIS A 132 8.71 5.71 19.52
CA HIS A 132 8.26 4.34 19.65
C HIS A 132 9.42 3.36 19.51
N THR A 133 9.35 2.18 20.16
CA THR A 133 10.40 1.15 20.10
C THR A 133 10.71 0.67 18.68
N ASN A 134 9.72 0.73 17.76
CA ASN A 134 9.88 0.40 16.35
C ASN A 134 10.42 1.57 15.51
N GLN A 135 10.86 2.66 16.14
CA GLN A 135 11.38 3.86 15.48
C GLN A 135 12.86 4.12 15.86
N ALA A 136 13.64 3.05 16.01
CA ALA A 136 15.06 3.17 16.33
C ALA A 136 15.91 3.80 15.21
N SER A 137 15.38 3.84 14.00
CA SER A 137 15.96 4.47 12.80
C SER A 137 14.87 4.86 11.81
N ALA A 138 15.23 5.54 10.73
CA ALA A 138 14.34 5.78 9.60
C ALA A 138 13.84 4.47 8.97
N HIS A 139 12.56 4.44 8.59
CA HIS A 139 11.86 3.29 8.02
C HIS A 139 10.88 3.74 6.94
N VAL A 140 11.39 4.04 5.73
CA VAL A 140 10.55 4.46 4.60
C VAL A 140 9.65 3.31 4.17
N HIS A 141 8.33 3.47 4.33
CA HIS A 141 7.33 2.42 4.08
C HIS A 141 6.51 2.66 2.80
N TYR A 142 6.54 3.85 2.24
CA TYR A 142 5.73 4.24 1.09
C TYR A 142 6.53 5.17 0.17
N ALA A 143 6.37 5.01 -1.14
CA ALA A 143 6.94 5.88 -2.15
C ALA A 143 6.03 5.86 -3.40
N ASP A 144 5.25 6.93 -3.63
CA ASP A 144 4.32 7.05 -4.75
C ASP A 144 4.10 8.52 -5.12
N LEU A 145 3.28 8.80 -6.10
CA LEU A 145 3.05 10.15 -6.61
C LEU A 145 1.87 10.86 -5.92
N THR A 146 2.04 12.16 -5.72
CA THR A 146 0.92 13.07 -5.45
C THR A 146 0.10 13.28 -6.73
N PRO A 147 -1.15 13.81 -6.66
CA PRO A 147 -1.92 14.18 -7.84
C PRO A 147 -1.20 15.16 -8.78
N ASP A 148 -0.31 15.99 -8.21
CA ASP A 148 0.47 17.01 -8.93
C ASP A 148 1.86 16.51 -9.35
N GLN A 149 2.08 15.18 -9.34
CA GLN A 149 3.25 14.48 -9.87
C GLN A 149 4.56 14.70 -9.08
N TYR A 150 4.49 15.09 -7.81
CA TYR A 150 5.61 15.00 -6.88
C TYR A 150 5.74 13.58 -6.33
N LEU A 151 6.95 13.11 -6.08
CA LEU A 151 7.15 11.87 -5.33
C LEU A 151 6.96 12.16 -3.85
N ILE A 152 6.18 11.33 -3.17
CA ILE A 152 5.95 11.41 -1.73
C ILE A 152 6.35 10.12 -1.04
N THR A 153 6.99 10.25 0.11
CA THR A 153 7.38 9.11 0.97
C THR A 153 6.74 9.23 2.34
N CYS A 154 6.39 8.09 2.95
CA CYS A 154 6.04 8.03 4.37
C CYS A 154 7.12 7.26 5.10
N ASP A 155 7.69 7.87 6.14
CA ASP A 155 8.72 7.27 6.98
C ASP A 155 8.15 6.95 8.37
N LEU A 156 7.92 5.67 8.62
CA LEU A 156 7.38 5.18 9.89
C LEU A 156 8.35 5.43 11.05
N GLY A 157 9.65 5.38 10.77
CA GLY A 157 10.68 5.49 11.80
C GLY A 157 10.93 6.90 12.29
N THR A 158 10.64 7.92 11.47
CA THR A 158 10.87 9.33 11.81
C THR A 158 9.59 10.14 11.99
N ASP A 159 8.41 9.54 11.80
CA ASP A 159 7.11 10.24 11.80
C ASP A 159 7.01 11.32 10.71
N GLU A 160 7.59 11.08 9.52
CA GLU A 160 7.71 12.09 8.48
C GLU A 160 7.06 11.66 7.17
N VAL A 161 6.50 12.66 6.48
CA VAL A 161 6.05 12.57 5.09
C VAL A 161 6.87 13.56 4.29
N THR A 162 7.77 13.08 3.41
CA THR A 162 8.68 13.93 2.63
C THR A 162 8.25 13.97 1.18
N THR A 163 8.16 15.17 0.62
CA THR A 163 7.87 15.43 -0.78
C THR A 163 9.15 15.72 -1.55
N TYR A 164 9.27 15.16 -2.76
CA TYR A 164 10.40 15.34 -3.65
C TYR A 164 9.94 15.84 -5.02
N ASP A 165 10.72 16.76 -5.59
CA ASP A 165 10.72 16.99 -7.03
C ASP A 165 11.43 15.85 -7.75
N VAL A 166 10.93 15.48 -8.93
CA VAL A 166 11.46 14.37 -9.73
C VAL A 166 11.83 14.88 -11.10
N ALA A 167 13.11 14.88 -11.41
CA ALA A 167 13.61 15.23 -12.75
C ALA A 167 13.34 14.13 -13.78
N ALA A 168 13.33 14.47 -15.06
CA ALA A 168 13.10 13.53 -16.16
C ALA A 168 14.12 12.38 -16.23
N ASP A 169 15.32 12.57 -15.68
CA ASP A 169 16.35 11.53 -15.58
C ASP A 169 16.21 10.64 -14.35
N GLY A 170 15.18 10.88 -13.53
CA GLY A 170 14.88 10.12 -12.32
C GLY A 170 15.57 10.64 -11.06
N LYS A 171 16.33 11.75 -11.13
CA LYS A 171 16.90 12.35 -9.93
C LYS A 171 15.83 12.98 -9.06
N ILE A 172 15.96 12.80 -7.74
CA ILE A 172 15.03 13.33 -6.76
C ILE A 172 15.70 14.41 -5.89
N THR A 173 14.91 15.45 -5.57
CA THR A 173 15.35 16.54 -4.70
C THR A 173 14.27 16.80 -3.66
N PRO A 174 14.58 16.76 -2.34
CA PRO A 174 13.58 17.01 -1.31
C PRO A 174 13.08 18.45 -1.38
N LEU A 175 11.76 18.64 -1.28
CA LEU A 175 11.09 19.95 -1.30
C LEU A 175 10.61 20.36 0.08
N ASP A 176 9.85 19.47 0.74
CA ASP A 176 9.24 19.73 2.03
C ASP A 176 9.08 18.46 2.84
N THR A 177 8.91 18.62 4.15
CA THR A 177 8.66 17.50 5.07
C THR A 177 7.58 17.88 6.08
N TYR A 178 6.46 17.17 6.04
CA TYR A 178 5.44 17.19 7.09
C TYR A 178 5.82 16.21 8.19
N LYS A 179 5.65 16.65 9.44
CA LYS A 179 5.89 15.81 10.62
C LYS A 179 4.56 15.51 11.30
N CYS A 180 4.17 14.24 11.34
CA CYS A 180 2.98 13.80 12.02
C CYS A 180 3.18 13.72 13.55
N ALA A 181 2.15 13.33 14.29
CA ALA A 181 2.25 13.21 15.74
C ALA A 181 3.38 12.26 16.15
N ALA A 182 4.13 12.64 17.19
CA ALA A 182 5.28 11.88 17.64
C ALA A 182 4.89 10.46 18.08
N GLY A 183 5.53 9.44 17.53
CA GLY A 183 5.22 8.04 17.76
C GLY A 183 4.05 7.50 16.92
N ALA A 184 3.54 8.28 15.97
CA ALA A 184 2.41 7.87 15.13
C ALA A 184 2.80 6.79 14.08
N GLY A 185 3.98 6.90 13.49
CA GLY A 185 4.47 5.96 12.48
C GLY A 185 3.78 6.12 11.14
N ALA A 186 4.13 7.16 10.37
CA ALA A 186 3.61 7.43 9.04
C ALA A 186 3.82 6.23 8.11
N ARG A 187 2.73 5.67 7.55
CA ARG A 187 2.85 4.41 6.80
C ARG A 187 2.48 4.52 5.33
N HIS A 188 1.26 4.89 5.01
CA HIS A 188 0.73 5.08 3.66
C HIS A 188 -0.14 6.34 3.62
N ILE A 189 -0.21 6.98 2.45
CA ILE A 189 -1.02 8.18 2.23
C ILE A 189 -1.84 8.03 0.95
N VAL A 190 -3.07 8.56 0.95
CA VAL A 190 -3.91 8.66 -0.25
C VAL A 190 -4.48 10.06 -0.36
N PHE A 191 -4.74 10.50 -1.59
CA PHE A 191 -5.21 11.84 -1.90
C PHE A 191 -6.66 11.82 -2.35
N HIS A 192 -7.44 12.79 -1.86
CA HIS A 192 -8.81 12.97 -2.32
C HIS A 192 -8.84 13.44 -3.80
N HIS A 193 -9.74 12.86 -4.60
CA HIS A 193 -9.78 13.10 -6.04
C HIS A 193 -10.21 14.53 -6.45
N HIS A 194 -10.95 15.23 -5.57
CA HIS A 194 -11.55 16.54 -5.88
C HIS A 194 -11.19 17.64 -4.89
N TYR A 195 -10.69 17.30 -3.72
CA TYR A 195 -10.29 18.24 -2.68
C TYR A 195 -8.78 18.20 -2.49
N LYS A 196 -8.23 19.32 -2.07
CA LYS A 196 -6.83 19.37 -1.63
C LYS A 196 -6.70 18.80 -0.23
N ILE A 197 -6.98 17.51 -0.11
CA ILE A 197 -6.95 16.75 1.14
C ILE A 197 -6.20 15.44 0.91
N ALA A 198 -5.37 15.07 1.86
CA ALA A 198 -4.70 13.78 1.94
C ALA A 198 -5.06 13.07 3.25
N TYR A 199 -5.02 11.74 3.23
CA TYR A 199 -5.29 10.88 4.39
C TYR A 199 -4.08 10.01 4.64
N LEU A 200 -3.39 10.26 5.74
CA LEU A 200 -2.20 9.54 6.17
C LEU A 200 -2.57 8.51 7.23
N ILE A 201 -2.38 7.23 6.94
CA ILE A 201 -2.56 6.19 7.95
C ILE A 201 -1.27 5.99 8.74
N CYS A 202 -1.39 6.01 10.07
CA CYS A 202 -0.29 5.93 11.03
C CYS A 202 -0.32 4.58 11.75
N GLU A 203 0.73 3.77 11.52
CA GLU A 203 0.76 2.37 11.96
C GLU A 203 0.80 2.22 13.49
N LEU A 204 1.64 3.00 14.17
CA LEU A 204 2.04 2.71 15.54
C LEU A 204 1.03 3.18 16.58
N ASN A 205 0.27 4.24 16.29
CA ASN A 205 -0.78 4.77 17.17
C ASN A 205 -2.20 4.47 16.71
N SER A 206 -2.36 3.72 15.59
CA SER A 206 -3.65 3.30 15.04
C SER A 206 -4.60 4.47 14.72
N THR A 207 -4.08 5.48 14.04
CA THR A 207 -4.85 6.68 13.64
C THR A 207 -4.76 6.94 12.13
N ILE A 208 -5.65 7.82 11.68
CA ILE A 208 -5.54 8.50 10.38
C ILE A 208 -5.41 9.99 10.68
N GLU A 209 -4.39 10.64 10.12
CA GLU A 209 -4.29 12.09 10.05
C GLU A 209 -4.87 12.58 8.73
N VAL A 210 -5.81 13.51 8.81
CA VAL A 210 -6.37 14.24 7.67
C VAL A 210 -5.53 15.49 7.47
N LEU A 211 -5.02 15.68 6.27
CA LEU A 211 -4.09 16.76 5.94
C LEU A 211 -4.65 17.62 4.82
N ILE A 212 -4.56 18.93 4.97
CA ILE A 212 -4.75 19.88 3.87
C ILE A 212 -3.48 19.84 3.03
N TYR A 213 -3.65 19.63 1.72
CA TYR A 213 -2.56 19.56 0.74
C TYR A 213 -2.63 20.78 -0.20
N ASP A 214 -1.57 21.56 -0.33
CA ASP A 214 -1.57 22.80 -1.11
C ASP A 214 -1.45 22.58 -2.64
N GLY A 215 -1.08 21.38 -3.09
CA GLY A 215 -0.87 21.01 -4.49
C GLY A 215 0.58 21.21 -4.96
N VAL A 216 1.49 21.61 -4.07
CA VAL A 216 2.92 21.78 -4.38
C VAL A 216 3.84 21.12 -3.34
N GLY A 217 3.29 20.24 -2.52
CA GLY A 217 4.06 19.39 -1.63
C GLY A 217 3.98 19.71 -0.15
N HIS A 218 3.27 20.77 0.27
CA HIS A 218 3.10 21.12 1.68
C HIS A 218 1.82 20.56 2.25
N PHE A 219 1.87 20.19 3.53
CA PHE A 219 0.75 19.65 4.28
C PHE A 219 0.52 20.39 5.58
N GLU A 220 -0.76 20.60 5.90
CA GLU A 220 -1.21 21.13 7.19
C GLU A 220 -2.18 20.15 7.85
N HIS A 221 -2.03 19.92 9.15
CA HIS A 221 -2.91 19.04 9.90
C HIS A 221 -4.32 19.61 10.04
N LEU A 222 -5.34 18.79 9.74
CA LEU A 222 -6.75 19.15 9.90
C LEU A 222 -7.42 18.34 11.03
N GLN A 223 -7.21 17.00 11.07
CA GLN A 223 -7.87 16.09 12.01
C GLN A 223 -7.00 14.89 12.29
N THR A 224 -7.10 14.34 13.49
CA THR A 224 -6.64 12.97 13.79
C THR A 224 -7.84 12.15 14.28
N ILE A 225 -8.02 10.94 13.73
CA ILE A 225 -9.12 10.04 14.09
C ILE A 225 -8.62 8.61 14.29
N SER A 226 -9.16 7.90 15.30
CA SER A 226 -8.82 6.51 15.59
C SER A 226 -9.35 5.56 14.51
N THR A 227 -8.62 4.44 14.26
CA THR A 227 -9.06 3.32 13.44
C THR A 227 -9.70 2.21 14.28
N LEU A 228 -9.73 2.36 15.59
CA LEU A 228 -10.16 1.35 16.56
C LEU A 228 -11.41 1.79 17.32
N PRO A 229 -12.21 0.84 17.86
CA PRO A 229 -13.23 1.16 18.83
C PRO A 229 -12.62 1.80 20.10
N GLU A 230 -13.40 2.64 20.78
CA GLU A 230 -12.95 3.34 22.01
C GLU A 230 -12.58 2.38 23.15
N ASP A 231 -13.18 1.20 23.19
CA ASP A 231 -13.01 0.18 24.23
C ASP A 231 -11.98 -0.91 23.87
N PHE A 232 -11.27 -0.80 22.75
CA PHE A 232 -10.24 -1.75 22.39
C PHE A 232 -8.92 -1.50 23.12
N GLU A 233 -8.44 -2.49 23.89
CA GLU A 233 -7.21 -2.44 24.69
C GLU A 233 -6.11 -3.39 24.17
N GLY A 234 -6.26 -3.97 22.99
CA GLY A 234 -5.30 -4.90 22.42
C GLY A 234 -4.13 -4.24 21.68
N ALA A 235 -3.09 -5.00 21.37
CA ALA A 235 -2.06 -4.56 20.45
C ALA A 235 -2.64 -4.45 19.02
N ASN A 236 -2.30 -3.37 18.33
CA ASN A 236 -2.74 -3.15 16.96
C ASN A 236 -1.69 -2.35 16.17
N GLY A 237 -1.65 -2.57 14.86
CA GLY A 237 -0.92 -1.73 13.93
C GLY A 237 -1.74 -1.58 12.66
N THR A 238 -2.02 -0.34 12.25
CA THR A 238 -2.71 -0.12 10.97
C THR A 238 -1.85 -0.56 9.78
N ALA A 239 -2.46 -0.78 8.63
CA ALA A 239 -1.70 -1.19 7.46
C ALA A 239 -2.14 -0.43 6.19
N ALA A 240 -3.08 -0.93 5.43
CA ALA A 240 -3.50 -0.32 4.18
C ALA A 240 -4.55 0.77 4.38
N ILE A 241 -4.59 1.70 3.43
CA ILE A 241 -5.62 2.75 3.33
C ILE A 241 -6.07 2.85 1.88
N ARG A 242 -7.37 2.96 1.63
CA ARG A 242 -7.95 3.09 0.29
C ARG A 242 -9.11 4.07 0.29
N LEU A 243 -9.19 4.87 -0.76
CA LEU A 243 -10.28 5.82 -1.01
C LEU A 243 -11.23 5.25 -2.07
N SER A 244 -12.55 5.39 -1.87
CA SER A 244 -13.52 5.05 -2.92
C SER A 244 -13.38 5.99 -4.12
N ALA A 245 -13.64 5.51 -5.34
CA ALA A 245 -13.46 6.28 -6.57
C ALA A 245 -14.35 7.54 -6.65
N ASP A 246 -15.48 7.54 -5.93
CA ASP A 246 -16.37 8.70 -5.81
C ASP A 246 -15.94 9.72 -4.74
N GLY A 247 -14.86 9.44 -4.01
CA GLY A 247 -14.32 10.29 -2.95
C GLY A 247 -15.20 10.40 -1.70
N LYS A 248 -16.20 9.54 -1.52
CA LYS A 248 -17.14 9.66 -0.39
C LYS A 248 -16.74 8.88 0.85
N PHE A 249 -15.93 7.81 0.67
CA PHE A 249 -15.59 6.89 1.74
C PHE A 249 -14.11 6.54 1.73
N LEU A 250 -13.56 6.39 2.94
CA LEU A 250 -12.20 5.98 3.19
C LEU A 250 -12.20 4.69 4.02
N TYR A 251 -11.26 3.81 3.75
CA TYR A 251 -11.11 2.52 4.42
C TYR A 251 -9.68 2.35 4.92
N GLY A 252 -9.51 1.82 6.13
CA GLY A 252 -8.20 1.53 6.72
C GLY A 252 -8.19 0.15 7.39
N SER A 253 -7.10 -0.63 7.26
CA SER A 253 -7.00 -1.95 7.89
C SER A 253 -6.25 -1.92 9.21
N ASN A 254 -6.68 -2.77 10.14
CA ASN A 254 -6.15 -2.96 11.49
C ASN A 254 -5.63 -4.39 11.65
N ARG A 255 -4.34 -4.55 11.93
CA ARG A 255 -3.69 -5.83 12.26
C ARG A 255 -3.60 -5.98 13.77
N GLY A 256 -4.24 -7.00 14.32
CA GLY A 256 -4.41 -7.23 15.76
C GLY A 256 -5.86 -7.10 16.18
N HIS A 257 -6.56 -6.02 15.85
CA HIS A 257 -8.02 -5.96 15.91
C HIS A 257 -8.67 -6.72 14.76
N ASP A 258 -7.93 -6.96 13.68
CA ASP A 258 -8.31 -7.74 12.51
C ASP A 258 -9.62 -7.25 11.87
N SER A 259 -9.63 -5.97 11.49
CA SER A 259 -10.79 -5.27 10.95
C SER A 259 -10.46 -4.27 9.87
N LEU A 260 -11.52 -3.82 9.17
CA LEU A 260 -11.50 -2.63 8.33
C LEU A 260 -12.30 -1.51 9.02
N ALA A 261 -11.66 -0.37 9.28
CA ALA A 261 -12.33 0.86 9.69
C ALA A 261 -12.86 1.58 8.46
N VAL A 262 -14.15 1.97 8.49
CA VAL A 262 -14.86 2.62 7.40
C VAL A 262 -15.25 4.03 7.81
N TYR A 263 -14.86 5.00 7.00
CA TYR A 263 -15.15 6.41 7.25
C TYR A 263 -15.97 7.02 6.13
N LYS A 264 -16.89 7.88 6.52
CA LYS A 264 -17.53 8.84 5.62
C LYS A 264 -16.66 10.10 5.56
N ILE A 265 -16.45 10.60 4.36
CA ILE A 265 -15.75 11.88 4.13
C ILE A 265 -16.79 13.01 4.16
N LEU A 266 -16.56 14.01 5.00
CA LEU A 266 -17.43 15.17 5.16
C LEU A 266 -17.09 16.26 4.13
N ALA A 267 -17.93 17.30 4.05
CA ALA A 267 -17.79 18.35 3.03
C ALA A 267 -16.49 19.18 3.15
N ASP A 268 -15.89 19.23 4.33
CA ASP A 268 -14.61 19.89 4.59
C ASP A 268 -13.40 18.93 4.44
N GLY A 269 -13.65 17.67 4.06
CA GLY A 269 -12.65 16.63 3.93
C GLY A 269 -12.33 15.87 5.21
N SER A 270 -12.89 16.29 6.35
CA SER A 270 -12.74 15.54 7.61
C SER A 270 -13.48 14.19 7.57
N LEU A 271 -13.15 13.32 8.52
CA LEU A 271 -13.63 11.94 8.58
C LEU A 271 -14.61 11.72 9.74
N GLU A 272 -15.65 10.92 9.47
CA GLU A 272 -16.56 10.35 10.46
C GLU A 272 -16.47 8.83 10.41
N LEU A 273 -16.12 8.17 11.52
CA LEU A 273 -16.11 6.70 11.61
C LEU A 273 -17.54 6.18 11.60
N ILE A 274 -17.87 5.32 10.63
CA ILE A 274 -19.25 4.81 10.43
C ILE A 274 -19.37 3.31 10.62
N GLN A 275 -18.25 2.57 10.59
CA GLN A 275 -18.24 1.12 10.82
C GLN A 275 -16.80 0.65 11.15
N ILE A 276 -16.70 -0.37 11.99
CA ILE A 276 -15.52 -1.23 12.08
C ILE A 276 -16.00 -2.64 11.74
N ALA A 277 -15.53 -3.18 10.61
CA ALA A 277 -15.95 -4.46 10.06
C ALA A 277 -14.88 -5.52 10.34
N PRO A 278 -15.17 -6.60 11.10
CA PRO A 278 -14.26 -7.73 11.29
C PRO A 278 -13.90 -8.36 9.94
N THR A 279 -12.63 -8.78 9.77
CA THR A 279 -12.19 -9.39 8.51
C THR A 279 -12.19 -10.91 8.51
N ASN A 280 -12.45 -11.55 9.64
CA ASN A 280 -12.48 -13.02 9.80
C ASN A 280 -11.23 -13.73 9.26
N GLY A 281 -10.07 -13.10 9.53
CA GLY A 281 -8.73 -13.59 9.27
C GLY A 281 -7.75 -12.85 10.16
N GLN A 282 -6.49 -13.27 10.19
CA GLN A 282 -5.48 -12.72 11.07
C GLN A 282 -4.49 -11.82 10.31
N ASN A 283 -4.24 -10.62 10.84
CA ASN A 283 -3.35 -9.63 10.27
C ASN A 283 -3.72 -9.22 8.83
N PRO A 284 -4.87 -8.52 8.60
CA PRO A 284 -5.25 -7.99 7.29
C PRO A 284 -4.29 -6.87 6.87
N ARG A 285 -3.17 -7.26 6.23
CA ARG A 285 -2.10 -6.34 5.88
C ARG A 285 -2.43 -5.47 4.69
N ASP A 286 -3.22 -5.99 3.73
CA ASP A 286 -3.69 -5.22 2.59
C ASP A 286 -5.14 -5.59 2.24
N PHE A 287 -5.80 -4.67 1.59
CA PHE A 287 -7.09 -4.85 0.95
C PHE A 287 -7.18 -3.93 -0.27
N ASN A 288 -8.06 -4.27 -1.21
CA ASN A 288 -8.32 -3.36 -2.32
C ASN A 288 -9.81 -3.34 -2.68
N ILE A 289 -10.25 -2.19 -3.20
CA ILE A 289 -11.59 -2.00 -3.73
C ILE A 289 -11.58 -2.50 -5.17
N THR A 290 -12.57 -3.32 -5.54
CA THR A 290 -12.68 -3.82 -6.92
C THR A 290 -12.87 -2.67 -7.93
N PRO A 291 -12.42 -2.82 -9.18
CA PRO A 291 -12.55 -1.76 -10.20
C PRO A 291 -13.98 -1.27 -10.42
N ASP A 292 -14.98 -2.14 -10.22
CA ASP A 292 -16.41 -1.80 -10.31
C ASP A 292 -16.95 -1.12 -9.03
N GLN A 293 -16.11 -0.92 -8.00
CA GLN A 293 -16.41 -0.27 -6.72
C GLN A 293 -17.49 -0.99 -5.86
N ASN A 294 -17.86 -2.22 -6.20
CA ASN A 294 -18.93 -2.94 -5.50
C ASN A 294 -18.44 -3.85 -4.38
N HIS A 295 -17.13 -4.18 -4.37
CA HIS A 295 -16.57 -5.10 -3.40
C HIS A 295 -15.24 -4.62 -2.85
N ILE A 296 -14.86 -5.18 -1.70
CA ILE A 296 -13.50 -5.09 -1.14
C ILE A 296 -13.01 -6.52 -0.93
N ILE A 297 -11.75 -6.75 -1.31
CA ILE A 297 -11.04 -8.01 -1.03
C ILE A 297 -9.93 -7.68 -0.04
N ALA A 298 -9.98 -8.27 1.15
CA ALA A 298 -8.96 -8.18 2.19
C ALA A 298 -8.16 -9.48 2.25
N VAL A 299 -6.83 -9.37 2.40
CA VAL A 299 -5.92 -10.52 2.49
C VAL A 299 -5.19 -10.55 3.82
N HIS A 300 -5.01 -11.77 4.34
CA HIS A 300 -4.53 -11.99 5.70
C HIS A 300 -3.18 -12.71 5.71
N GLN A 301 -2.21 -12.06 6.34
CA GLN A 301 -0.84 -12.55 6.41
C GLN A 301 -0.70 -13.90 7.12
N ASP A 302 -1.46 -14.12 8.21
CA ASP A 302 -1.21 -15.21 9.15
C ASP A 302 -2.27 -16.32 9.12
N SER A 303 -3.41 -16.10 8.50
CA SER A 303 -4.49 -17.10 8.37
C SER A 303 -4.69 -17.64 6.94
N ASP A 304 -3.87 -17.21 5.98
CA ASP A 304 -3.83 -17.75 4.61
C ASP A 304 -5.19 -17.71 3.87
N ASN A 305 -5.99 -16.68 4.14
CA ASN A 305 -7.30 -16.52 3.53
C ASN A 305 -7.52 -15.11 2.98
N ALA A 306 -8.47 -14.98 2.07
CA ALA A 306 -9.02 -13.70 1.64
C ALA A 306 -10.49 -13.58 2.06
N THR A 307 -10.87 -12.40 2.53
CA THR A 307 -12.26 -12.05 2.86
C THR A 307 -12.81 -11.10 1.82
N ILE A 308 -14.02 -11.39 1.36
CA ILE A 308 -14.74 -10.61 0.37
C ILE A 308 -15.91 -9.91 1.05
N PHE A 309 -15.94 -8.58 0.89
CA PHE A 309 -17.04 -7.75 1.34
C PHE A 309 -17.82 -7.19 0.15
N LYS A 310 -19.14 -7.17 0.26
CA LYS A 310 -19.97 -6.28 -0.54
C LYS A 310 -19.85 -4.87 0.03
N ARG A 311 -19.57 -3.89 -0.82
CA ARG A 311 -19.55 -2.48 -0.48
C ARG A 311 -20.88 -1.85 -0.90
N ASP A 312 -21.56 -1.19 0.02
CA ASP A 312 -22.71 -0.37 -0.29
C ASP A 312 -22.27 1.02 -0.79
N ALA A 313 -22.66 1.39 -2.00
CA ALA A 313 -22.19 2.62 -2.64
C ALA A 313 -22.75 3.90 -2.00
N GLU A 314 -23.90 3.82 -1.31
CA GLU A 314 -24.55 4.99 -0.70
C GLU A 314 -24.07 5.24 0.73
N SER A 315 -23.91 4.19 1.51
CA SER A 315 -23.51 4.26 2.91
C SER A 315 -22.03 3.99 3.16
N GLY A 316 -21.29 3.45 2.17
CA GLY A 316 -19.90 3.00 2.30
C GLY A 316 -19.71 1.74 3.13
N LYS A 317 -20.75 1.26 3.79
CA LYS A 317 -20.67 0.13 4.72
C LYS A 317 -20.37 -1.19 4.02
N LEU A 318 -19.71 -2.06 4.76
CA LEU A 318 -19.28 -3.37 4.31
C LEU A 318 -20.16 -4.45 4.90
N THR A 319 -20.54 -5.42 4.05
CA THR A 319 -21.21 -6.67 4.46
C THR A 319 -20.36 -7.82 3.95
N GLU A 320 -19.89 -8.67 4.83
CA GLU A 320 -19.12 -9.85 4.44
C GLU A 320 -19.95 -10.79 3.58
N ILE A 321 -19.30 -11.34 2.54
CA ILE A 321 -19.87 -12.37 1.66
C ILE A 321 -19.22 -13.72 1.97
N SER A 322 -17.89 -13.77 2.04
CA SER A 322 -17.12 -14.99 2.33
C SER A 322 -15.74 -14.65 2.88
N HIS A 323 -15.12 -15.63 3.56
CA HIS A 323 -13.75 -15.54 4.08
C HIS A 323 -12.95 -16.85 3.88
N ASP A 324 -13.43 -17.76 3.03
CA ASP A 324 -12.89 -19.12 2.92
C ASP A 324 -11.91 -19.31 1.77
N PHE A 325 -11.65 -18.27 0.95
CA PHE A 325 -10.74 -18.41 -0.17
C PHE A 325 -9.30 -18.50 0.30
N TYR A 326 -8.69 -19.67 0.09
CA TYR A 326 -7.30 -19.91 0.43
C TYR A 326 -6.36 -19.13 -0.49
N VAL A 327 -5.48 -18.32 0.07
CA VAL A 327 -4.35 -17.68 -0.59
C VAL A 327 -3.19 -17.60 0.41
N PRO A 328 -2.06 -18.32 0.17
CA PRO A 328 -1.02 -18.45 1.18
C PRO A 328 -0.28 -17.13 1.40
N GLU A 329 -0.13 -16.74 2.68
CA GLU A 329 0.72 -15.63 3.15
C GLU A 329 0.52 -14.31 2.41
N ALA A 330 -0.71 -14.04 1.92
CA ALA A 330 -0.98 -12.85 1.11
C ALA A 330 -0.91 -11.56 1.95
N VAL A 331 -0.19 -10.57 1.42
CA VAL A 331 0.08 -9.27 2.08
C VAL A 331 -0.08 -8.07 1.13
N CYS A 332 -0.40 -8.33 -0.13
CA CYS A 332 -0.75 -7.35 -1.14
C CYS A 332 -1.85 -7.91 -2.04
N VAL A 333 -2.84 -7.08 -2.40
CA VAL A 333 -3.89 -7.42 -3.35
C VAL A 333 -4.09 -6.28 -4.34
N THR A 334 -3.99 -6.58 -5.64
CA THR A 334 -4.13 -5.58 -6.70
C THR A 334 -4.86 -6.13 -7.92
N PHE A 335 -5.34 -5.23 -8.76
CA PHE A 335 -5.98 -5.53 -10.04
C PHE A 335 -5.12 -5.00 -11.18
N LYS A 336 -5.18 -5.71 -12.32
CA LYS A 336 -4.54 -5.30 -13.57
C LYS A 336 -5.51 -4.56 -14.46
#